data_9418403fdbc85764b578f8aa365b6050
#
_entry.id   9418403fdbc85764b578f8aa365b6050
#
_cell.length_a   1.000
_cell.length_b   1.000
_cell.length_c   1.000
_cell.angle_alpha   90.00
_cell.angle_beta   90.00
_cell.angle_gamma   90.00
#
_symmetry.space_group_name_H-M   'P 1'
#
loop_
_entity.id
_entity.type
_entity.pdbx_description
1 polymer ?
#
loop_
_entity_poly.entity_id
_entity_poly.type
_entity_poly.pdbx_seq_one_letter_code
_entity_poly.pdbx_strand_id
1 'polypeptide(L)'
;VNKQSINVALEQAFKGKGISWKIQGKQILLFPAKEEQSVNTKKSRTIKGNVTTTTGESIPGASVKLANATTGVITDIDGFYMITVPDNQSELEFRFMGYEPRNIKVGNQTTINVSLEEATSSLEEVVVVAYGAQKKVTMTGSVASVNIGSLKTPVANLSNALQGKVAGIISVQSSGEPGYDNSTFTIRGIGTFTGNTSPLVIVDGVQRDDVNSTYGGAYNNIDPEDIVSISLLKDASATAVYGAKGANGVMIITTKRGSVGKPKISIKAETGFTNFTKVPEMLSGVDYMMLYNESRRNSGLSEVYSREQILKTESGLDPYLYPNVDWIDKIYKNVSSVSNVNLNISGGSDLVRYYLSASFYNQGGQYNVKKENGYDPNLNYKRYDFRSNVDVNITKTTLLQMNLSAIMTDSRYPGIASNKLWYEAFSTSPVAFPVRYPDGRWAGPPANAGSNPMNEVQNSGYTDTFRPALQSVFTVNQKLDFITKGLSAYARFSFDSYSEFNN
;
A
#
# COMPACT_ATOMS: atom_id res chain seq x y z
N VAL A 1 48.56 -57.87 7.56
CA VAL A 1 47.69 -56.72 7.25
C VAL A 1 48.43 -55.46 7.67
N ASN A 2 48.99 -54.72 6.66
CA ASN A 2 49.71 -53.50 6.86
C ASN A 2 48.78 -52.45 7.48
N LYS A 3 49.15 -51.93 8.63
CA LYS A 3 48.46 -50.79 9.31
C LYS A 3 48.79 -49.49 8.53
N GLN A 4 48.30 -49.33 7.33
CA GLN A 4 48.29 -48.03 6.69
C GLN A 4 47.26 -47.14 7.42
N SER A 5 47.65 -45.87 7.67
CA SER A 5 46.69 -44.96 8.25
C SER A 5 45.49 -44.79 7.33
N ILE A 6 44.29 -44.62 7.88
CA ILE A 6 43.05 -44.51 7.11
C ILE A 6 43.11 -43.39 6.07
N ASN A 7 43.90 -42.36 6.31
CA ASN A 7 44.14 -41.26 5.39
C ASN A 7 44.88 -41.73 4.09
N VAL A 8 45.92 -42.55 4.21
CA VAL A 8 46.66 -43.08 3.09
C VAL A 8 45.82 -44.02 2.22
N ALA A 9 44.94 -44.82 2.89
CA ALA A 9 44.00 -45.69 2.18
C ALA A 9 42.95 -44.91 1.40
N LEU A 10 42.42 -43.83 1.99
CA LEU A 10 41.43 -42.96 1.35
C LEU A 10 42.08 -42.15 0.18
N GLU A 11 43.30 -41.67 0.38
CA GLU A 11 44.03 -40.98 -0.68
C GLU A 11 44.29 -41.84 -1.89
N GLN A 12 44.67 -43.10 -1.68
CA GLN A 12 44.84 -44.09 -2.78
C GLN A 12 43.50 -44.47 -3.43
N ALA A 13 42.42 -44.63 -2.65
CA ALA A 13 41.11 -45.04 -3.17
C ALA A 13 40.46 -43.96 -4.03
N PHE A 14 40.66 -42.67 -3.73
CA PHE A 14 40.03 -41.55 -4.42
C PHE A 14 40.94 -40.74 -5.33
N LYS A 15 42.19 -41.13 -5.47
CA LYS A 15 43.17 -40.49 -6.37
C LYS A 15 42.64 -40.49 -7.81
N GLY A 16 42.49 -39.31 -8.39
CA GLY A 16 42.03 -39.14 -9.79
C GLY A 16 40.51 -39.31 -10.01
N LYS A 17 39.70 -39.48 -8.96
CA LYS A 17 38.24 -39.66 -9.09
C LYS A 17 37.42 -38.39 -8.83
N GLY A 18 38.04 -37.21 -8.67
CA GLY A 18 37.33 -35.97 -8.45
C GLY A 18 36.55 -35.93 -7.11
N ILE A 19 36.99 -36.68 -6.12
CA ILE A 19 36.34 -36.76 -4.78
C ILE A 19 37.35 -36.35 -3.72
N SER A 20 36.95 -35.37 -2.89
CA SER A 20 37.62 -34.98 -1.66
C SER A 20 36.91 -35.59 -0.44
N TRP A 21 37.64 -35.76 0.66
CA TRP A 21 37.13 -36.37 1.86
C TRP A 21 37.54 -35.62 3.14
N LYS A 22 36.74 -35.73 4.17
CA LYS A 22 37.05 -35.22 5.51
C LYS A 22 36.58 -36.21 6.57
N ILE A 23 37.43 -36.49 7.54
CA ILE A 23 37.08 -37.32 8.69
C ILE A 23 36.51 -36.42 9.80
N GLN A 24 35.31 -36.72 10.26
CA GLN A 24 34.64 -36.01 11.37
C GLN A 24 34.18 -37.06 12.41
N GLY A 25 34.94 -37.20 13.47
CA GLY A 25 34.72 -38.23 14.48
C GLY A 25 34.94 -39.66 13.91
N LYS A 26 33.91 -40.48 13.88
CA LYS A 26 33.91 -41.85 13.32
C LYS A 26 33.36 -41.96 11.90
N GLN A 27 33.05 -40.83 11.26
CA GLN A 27 32.45 -40.77 9.93
C GLN A 27 33.44 -40.19 8.91
N ILE A 28 33.38 -40.70 7.68
CA ILE A 28 34.09 -40.18 6.53
C ILE A 28 33.07 -39.49 5.61
N LEU A 29 33.19 -38.20 5.43
CA LEU A 29 32.35 -37.39 4.55
C LEU A 29 33.08 -37.27 3.20
N LEU A 30 32.37 -37.61 2.12
CA LEU A 30 32.88 -37.50 0.75
C LEU A 30 32.14 -36.33 0.06
N PHE A 31 32.91 -35.49 -0.66
CA PHE A 31 32.35 -34.42 -1.48
C PHE A 31 33.03 -34.39 -2.86
N PRO A 32 32.38 -33.83 -3.90
CA PRO A 32 33.06 -33.59 -5.18
C PRO A 32 34.29 -32.70 -4.93
N ALA A 33 35.44 -33.11 -5.49
CA ALA A 33 36.61 -32.23 -5.50
C ALA A 33 36.24 -31.00 -6.34
N LYS A 34 36.30 -29.81 -5.75
CA LYS A 34 36.23 -28.56 -6.51
C LYS A 34 37.42 -28.56 -7.43
N GLU A 35 37.19 -28.43 -8.75
CA GLU A 35 38.28 -28.13 -9.68
C GLU A 35 39.00 -26.89 -9.15
N GLU A 36 40.26 -27.04 -8.80
CA GLU A 36 41.15 -25.91 -8.55
C GLU A 36 41.30 -25.17 -9.88
N GLN A 37 40.46 -24.16 -10.09
CA GLN A 37 40.85 -23.13 -11.04
C GLN A 37 42.17 -22.58 -10.55
N SER A 38 43.20 -22.75 -11.38
CA SER A 38 44.52 -22.20 -11.16
C SER A 38 44.39 -20.71 -10.81
N VAL A 39 44.45 -20.42 -9.54
CA VAL A 39 44.54 -19.04 -9.03
C VAL A 39 45.91 -18.56 -9.48
N ASN A 40 45.89 -17.80 -10.55
CA ASN A 40 47.01 -16.97 -10.93
C ASN A 40 47.32 -16.11 -9.69
N THR A 41 48.37 -16.39 -8.95
CA THR A 41 48.78 -15.68 -7.74
C THR A 41 49.17 -14.24 -8.09
N LYS A 42 48.18 -13.40 -8.37
CA LYS A 42 48.34 -11.94 -8.30
C LYS A 42 48.66 -11.63 -6.85
N LYS A 43 49.81 -10.99 -6.60
CA LYS A 43 50.25 -10.56 -5.27
C LYS A 43 49.12 -9.72 -4.62
N SER A 44 48.30 -10.34 -3.79
CA SER A 44 47.29 -9.62 -3.00
C SER A 44 48.00 -8.69 -2.02
N ARG A 45 47.43 -7.52 -1.81
CA ARG A 45 48.04 -6.44 -1.05
C ARG A 45 46.98 -5.87 -0.07
N THR A 46 47.41 -5.57 1.14
CA THR A 46 46.54 -4.97 2.13
C THR A 46 46.64 -3.45 2.08
N ILE A 47 45.53 -2.79 1.92
CA ILE A 47 45.37 -1.34 1.95
C ILE A 47 44.72 -0.97 3.27
N LYS A 48 45.21 0.07 3.92
CA LYS A 48 44.69 0.63 5.17
C LYS A 48 44.48 2.12 5.04
N GLY A 49 43.69 2.70 5.91
CA GLY A 49 43.50 4.16 5.93
C GLY A 49 42.31 4.55 6.81
N ASN A 50 42.06 5.83 6.86
CA ASN A 50 40.96 6.41 7.62
C ASN A 50 39.96 7.07 6.68
N VAL A 51 38.66 6.96 7.03
CA VAL A 51 37.57 7.67 6.38
C VAL A 51 37.12 8.79 7.33
N THR A 52 37.16 10.01 6.84
CA THR A 52 36.81 11.22 7.61
C THR A 52 35.79 12.07 6.86
N THR A 53 35.19 13.02 7.55
CA THR A 53 34.43 14.11 6.94
C THR A 53 35.37 15.16 6.34
N THR A 54 34.86 16.11 5.59
CA THR A 54 35.62 17.30 5.11
C THR A 54 36.13 18.16 6.25
N THR A 55 35.51 18.11 7.44
CA THR A 55 35.94 18.79 8.65
C THR A 55 36.99 18.02 9.44
N GLY A 56 37.35 16.79 9.00
CA GLY A 56 38.36 15.95 9.65
C GLY A 56 37.83 15.02 10.74
N GLU A 57 36.54 14.96 10.98
CA GLU A 57 35.93 14.02 11.94
C GLU A 57 35.91 12.61 11.38
N SER A 58 36.20 11.60 12.20
CA SER A 58 36.17 10.18 11.80
C SER A 58 34.74 9.72 11.47
N ILE A 59 34.58 8.89 10.46
CA ILE A 59 33.30 8.31 10.04
C ILE A 59 33.30 6.80 10.40
N PRO A 60 32.74 6.39 11.54
CA PRO A 60 32.58 4.99 11.90
C PRO A 60 31.44 4.34 11.09
N GLY A 61 31.62 3.06 10.71
CA GLY A 61 30.59 2.30 9.98
C GLY A 61 30.53 2.59 8.48
N ALA A 62 31.47 3.35 7.91
CA ALA A 62 31.56 3.54 6.46
C ALA A 62 31.91 2.22 5.76
N SER A 63 31.22 1.92 4.68
CA SER A 63 31.47 0.72 3.85
C SER A 63 32.61 0.99 2.88
N VAL A 64 33.62 0.11 2.87
CA VAL A 64 34.74 0.12 1.94
C VAL A 64 34.79 -1.21 1.20
N LYS A 65 34.59 -1.18 -0.11
CA LYS A 65 34.57 -2.38 -0.95
C LYS A 65 35.27 -2.16 -2.27
N LEU A 66 35.65 -3.25 -2.94
CA LEU A 66 36.07 -3.18 -4.34
C LEU A 66 34.86 -2.81 -5.22
N ALA A 67 35.03 -1.91 -6.17
CA ALA A 67 33.96 -1.36 -7.01
C ALA A 67 33.07 -2.41 -7.69
N ASN A 68 33.58 -3.63 -7.94
CA ASN A 68 32.83 -4.72 -8.58
C ASN A 68 32.68 -5.97 -7.68
N ALA A 69 32.83 -5.83 -6.35
CA ALA A 69 32.69 -6.94 -5.41
C ALA A 69 31.47 -6.78 -4.50
N THR A 70 30.89 -7.91 -4.11
CA THR A 70 29.78 -7.94 -3.14
C THR A 70 30.26 -7.94 -1.69
N THR A 71 31.55 -8.21 -1.44
CA THR A 71 32.16 -8.24 -0.10
C THR A 71 33.04 -7.02 0.10
N GLY A 72 32.98 -6.44 1.31
CA GLY A 72 33.77 -5.28 1.73
C GLY A 72 34.02 -5.33 3.23
N VAL A 73 34.61 -4.27 3.76
CA VAL A 73 34.85 -4.03 5.19
C VAL A 73 34.11 -2.77 5.61
N ILE A 74 33.90 -2.60 6.89
CA ILE A 74 33.36 -1.36 7.49
C ILE A 74 34.43 -0.71 8.34
N THR A 75 34.43 0.62 8.45
CA THR A 75 35.33 1.38 9.29
C THR A 75 34.98 1.19 10.77
N ASP A 76 35.99 1.15 11.62
CA ASP A 76 35.85 1.10 13.08
C ASP A 76 35.45 2.48 13.68
N ILE A 77 35.46 2.59 15.01
CA ILE A 77 35.02 3.79 15.74
C ILE A 77 35.91 5.02 15.45
N ASP A 78 37.16 4.78 15.05
CA ASP A 78 38.15 5.81 14.69
C ASP A 78 38.14 6.08 13.17
N GLY A 79 37.19 5.51 12.43
CA GLY A 79 37.10 5.64 10.98
C GLY A 79 38.15 4.81 10.20
N PHE A 80 38.91 3.93 10.90
CA PHE A 80 39.96 3.13 10.31
C PHE A 80 39.43 1.90 9.58
N TYR A 81 40.04 1.55 8.43
CA TYR A 81 39.70 0.35 7.68
C TYR A 81 40.97 -0.39 7.22
N MET A 82 40.82 -1.68 6.95
CA MET A 82 41.84 -2.52 6.35
C MET A 82 41.18 -3.49 5.36
N ILE A 83 41.60 -3.45 4.10
CA ILE A 83 41.02 -4.27 3.03
C ILE A 83 42.14 -4.89 2.16
N THR A 84 41.96 -6.14 1.78
CA THR A 84 42.91 -6.84 0.88
C THR A 84 42.44 -6.75 -0.57
N VAL A 85 43.31 -6.25 -1.45
CA VAL A 85 43.03 -6.05 -2.87
C VAL A 85 43.92 -6.95 -3.74
N PRO A 86 43.42 -7.45 -4.90
CA PRO A 86 44.13 -8.42 -5.71
C PRO A 86 45.23 -7.79 -6.58
N ASP A 87 45.15 -6.51 -6.93
CA ASP A 87 46.14 -5.85 -7.81
C ASP A 87 46.14 -4.31 -7.67
N ASN A 88 47.05 -3.65 -8.40
CA ASN A 88 47.19 -2.18 -8.39
C ASN A 88 46.14 -1.45 -9.22
N GLN A 89 45.36 -2.13 -10.06
CA GLN A 89 44.27 -1.54 -10.86
C GLN A 89 42.92 -1.60 -10.15
N SER A 90 42.89 -2.21 -8.96
CA SER A 90 41.69 -2.27 -8.12
C SER A 90 41.21 -0.87 -7.76
N GLU A 91 39.92 -0.67 -7.77
CA GLU A 91 39.23 0.55 -7.36
C GLU A 91 38.42 0.26 -6.11
N LEU A 92 38.61 1.10 -5.07
CA LEU A 92 37.87 1.04 -3.82
C LEU A 92 36.71 2.04 -3.86
N GLU A 93 35.51 1.57 -3.52
CA GLU A 93 34.34 2.38 -3.34
C GLU A 93 34.09 2.59 -1.85
N PHE A 94 33.99 3.87 -1.44
CA PHE A 94 33.71 4.31 -0.09
C PHE A 94 32.28 4.85 -0.04
N ARG A 95 31.45 4.32 0.86
CA ARG A 95 30.05 4.76 1.05
C ARG A 95 29.70 4.89 2.51
N PHE A 96 28.99 5.97 2.83
CA PHE A 96 28.35 6.14 4.13
C PHE A 96 27.01 6.85 3.94
N MET A 97 26.04 6.55 4.81
CA MET A 97 24.71 7.18 4.72
C MET A 97 24.81 8.68 4.96
N GLY A 98 24.31 9.48 4.03
CA GLY A 98 24.39 10.95 4.10
C GLY A 98 25.65 11.56 3.46
N TYR A 99 26.51 10.75 2.81
CA TYR A 99 27.73 11.21 2.14
C TYR A 99 27.77 10.76 0.68
N GLU A 100 28.39 11.55 -0.19
CA GLU A 100 28.61 11.21 -1.60
C GLU A 100 29.55 10.00 -1.71
N PRO A 101 29.20 8.96 -2.50
CA PRO A 101 30.09 7.83 -2.73
C PRO A 101 31.36 8.28 -3.43
N ARG A 102 32.52 7.83 -2.96
CA ARG A 102 33.79 8.15 -3.55
C ARG A 102 34.54 6.91 -4.01
N ASN A 103 34.97 6.92 -5.27
CA ASN A 103 35.76 5.84 -5.86
C ASN A 103 37.23 6.26 -5.99
N ILE A 104 38.15 5.43 -5.51
CA ILE A 104 39.57 5.70 -5.54
C ILE A 104 40.35 4.51 -6.11
N LYS A 105 41.16 4.75 -7.13
CA LYS A 105 42.07 3.73 -7.67
C LYS A 105 43.22 3.51 -6.69
N VAL A 106 43.47 2.25 -6.37
CA VAL A 106 44.48 1.85 -5.38
C VAL A 106 45.91 2.22 -5.83
N GLY A 107 46.22 2.04 -7.10
CA GLY A 107 47.57 2.33 -7.63
C GLY A 107 48.66 1.64 -6.82
N ASN A 108 49.77 2.32 -6.55
CA ASN A 108 50.87 1.81 -5.74
C ASN A 108 50.79 2.12 -4.24
N GLN A 109 49.69 2.72 -3.78
CA GLN A 109 49.53 3.15 -2.40
C GLN A 109 49.23 1.97 -1.46
N THR A 110 49.75 2.01 -0.26
CA THR A 110 49.44 1.06 0.84
C THR A 110 48.57 1.69 1.91
N THR A 111 48.46 3.02 1.92
CA THR A 111 47.60 3.77 2.81
C THR A 111 46.77 4.76 1.98
N ILE A 112 45.46 4.72 2.11
CA ILE A 112 44.53 5.58 1.40
C ILE A 112 43.57 6.21 2.44
N ASN A 113 43.77 7.48 2.75
CA ASN A 113 42.85 8.24 3.58
C ASN A 113 41.84 8.93 2.68
N VAL A 114 40.58 8.89 3.07
CA VAL A 114 39.48 9.41 2.28
C VAL A 114 38.65 10.37 3.09
N SER A 115 38.46 11.55 2.57
CA SER A 115 37.48 12.51 3.08
C SER A 115 36.20 12.34 2.23
N LEU A 116 35.08 12.02 2.87
CA LEU A 116 33.77 12.01 2.23
C LEU A 116 33.14 13.39 2.38
N GLU A 117 32.61 13.88 1.30
CA GLU A 117 31.78 15.08 1.29
C GLU A 117 30.37 14.69 1.72
N GLU A 118 29.79 15.44 2.64
CA GLU A 118 28.36 15.25 2.93
C GLU A 118 27.62 15.31 1.60
N ALA A 119 26.81 14.30 1.34
CA ALA A 119 25.94 14.33 0.20
C ALA A 119 25.07 15.58 0.37
N THR A 120 25.42 16.65 -0.36
CA THR A 120 24.57 17.83 -0.55
C THR A 120 23.32 17.49 -1.34
N SER A 121 23.13 16.25 -1.74
CA SER A 121 21.86 15.63 -1.90
C SER A 121 21.29 15.23 -0.52
N SER A 122 21.03 16.15 0.40
CA SER A 122 19.63 16.33 0.72
C SER A 122 18.95 16.23 -0.66
N LEU A 123 18.25 15.15 -0.95
CA LEU A 123 17.22 15.17 -1.97
C LEU A 123 16.60 16.56 -1.79
N GLU A 124 16.92 17.48 -2.70
CA GLU A 124 16.26 18.79 -2.69
C GLU A 124 14.82 18.39 -2.88
N GLU A 125 14.10 18.28 -1.76
CA GLU A 125 12.72 17.86 -1.76
C GLU A 125 11.99 18.98 -2.51
N VAL A 126 11.90 18.75 -3.82
CA VAL A 126 11.27 19.65 -4.75
C VAL A 126 9.79 19.45 -4.55
N VAL A 127 9.15 20.42 -3.96
CA VAL A 127 7.72 20.44 -3.78
C VAL A 127 7.10 21.04 -5.03
N VAL A 128 6.21 20.29 -5.68
CA VAL A 128 5.41 20.80 -6.77
C VAL A 128 4.40 21.80 -6.18
N VAL A 129 4.47 23.04 -6.61
CA VAL A 129 3.52 24.11 -6.28
C VAL A 129 2.74 24.52 -7.52
N ALA A 130 1.68 25.31 -7.37
CA ALA A 130 0.65 25.63 -8.37
C ALA A 130 1.12 25.75 -9.82
N TYR A 131 2.25 26.40 -10.06
CA TYR A 131 2.75 26.72 -11.42
C TYR A 131 4.24 26.37 -11.61
N GLY A 132 4.80 25.52 -10.75
CA GLY A 132 6.20 25.11 -10.87
C GLY A 132 6.66 24.20 -9.75
N ALA A 133 7.93 23.84 -9.78
CA ALA A 133 8.58 23.11 -8.72
C ALA A 133 9.45 24.09 -7.93
N GLN A 134 9.28 24.16 -6.61
CA GLN A 134 10.12 24.98 -5.72
C GLN A 134 10.85 24.08 -4.73
N LYS A 135 12.05 24.50 -4.33
CA LYS A 135 12.79 23.82 -3.27
C LYS A 135 12.05 24.01 -1.95
N LYS A 136 11.83 22.94 -1.20
CA LYS A 136 11.16 22.97 0.10
C LYS A 136 11.76 24.02 1.04
N VAL A 137 13.10 24.21 0.97
CA VAL A 137 13.84 25.16 1.78
C VAL A 137 13.47 26.63 1.46
N THR A 138 12.99 26.91 0.25
CA THR A 138 12.61 28.29 -0.17
C THR A 138 11.14 28.60 0.07
N MET A 139 10.35 27.64 0.56
CA MET A 139 8.93 27.85 0.82
C MET A 139 8.71 28.44 2.20
N THR A 140 8.01 29.57 2.25
CA THR A 140 7.61 30.23 3.51
C THR A 140 6.38 29.61 4.16
N GLY A 141 5.66 28.71 3.47
CA GLY A 141 4.45 28.03 3.94
C GLY A 141 4.72 26.62 4.48
N SER A 142 3.88 26.14 5.41
CA SER A 142 3.95 24.77 5.92
C SER A 142 3.48 23.78 4.87
N VAL A 143 4.43 23.02 4.32
CA VAL A 143 4.18 21.94 3.37
C VAL A 143 4.60 20.61 3.97
N ALA A 144 3.72 19.62 3.92
CA ALA A 144 4.07 18.25 4.27
C ALA A 144 4.17 17.41 3.00
N SER A 145 5.26 16.69 2.85
CA SER A 145 5.41 15.64 1.84
C SER A 145 5.16 14.28 2.45
N VAL A 146 4.66 13.36 1.65
CA VAL A 146 4.32 12.01 2.04
C VAL A 146 5.36 11.04 1.49
N ASN A 147 5.88 10.18 2.36
CA ASN A 147 6.75 9.09 1.92
C ASN A 147 5.93 8.03 1.17
N ILE A 148 6.13 7.94 -0.13
CA ILE A 148 5.40 7.01 -1.01
C ILE A 148 5.65 5.55 -0.63
N GLY A 149 6.85 5.20 -0.13
CA GLY A 149 7.16 3.86 0.33
C GLY A 149 6.21 3.36 1.43
N SER A 150 5.71 4.27 2.27
CA SER A 150 4.75 3.95 3.33
C SER A 150 3.31 3.80 2.86
N LEU A 151 2.99 4.23 1.65
CA LEU A 151 1.64 4.14 1.06
C LEU A 151 1.37 2.81 0.36
N LYS A 152 2.41 2.00 0.12
CA LYS A 152 2.32 0.71 -0.58
C LYS A 152 1.69 -0.35 0.31
N THR A 153 0.39 -0.22 0.51
CA THR A 153 -0.44 -1.19 1.22
C THR A 153 -1.53 -1.70 0.28
N PRO A 154 -1.98 -2.95 0.39
CA PRO A 154 -3.01 -3.53 -0.49
C PRO A 154 -4.40 -3.00 -0.11
N VAL A 155 -4.61 -1.69 -0.30
CA VAL A 155 -5.88 -1.00 -0.08
C VAL A 155 -6.40 -0.45 -1.40
N ALA A 156 -7.73 -0.50 -1.59
CA ALA A 156 -8.36 -0.02 -2.81
C ALA A 156 -8.23 1.50 -2.98
N ASN A 157 -8.25 2.24 -1.88
CA ASN A 157 -8.41 3.68 -1.88
C ASN A 157 -7.17 4.40 -1.33
N LEU A 158 -6.72 5.45 -2.04
CA LEU A 158 -5.60 6.28 -1.59
C LEU A 158 -5.88 6.94 -0.22
N SER A 159 -7.15 7.30 0.05
CA SER A 159 -7.54 7.88 1.33
C SER A 159 -7.18 6.97 2.51
N ASN A 160 -7.38 5.67 2.38
CA ASN A 160 -7.06 4.70 3.42
C ASN A 160 -5.54 4.53 3.57
N ALA A 161 -4.79 4.60 2.46
CA ALA A 161 -3.34 4.56 2.48
C ALA A 161 -2.71 5.76 3.19
N LEU A 162 -3.36 6.93 3.18
CA LEU A 162 -2.88 8.17 3.81
C LEU A 162 -3.21 8.28 5.31
N GLN A 163 -4.17 7.50 5.81
CA GLN A 163 -4.63 7.58 7.19
C GLN A 163 -3.49 7.33 8.19
N GLY A 164 -3.31 8.25 9.12
CA GLY A 164 -2.27 8.16 10.17
C GLY A 164 -0.82 8.34 9.70
N LYS A 165 -0.58 8.54 8.38
CA LYS A 165 0.79 8.65 7.81
C LYS A 165 1.21 10.08 7.50
N VAL A 166 0.31 11.02 7.62
CA VAL A 166 0.56 12.42 7.22
C VAL A 166 0.22 13.38 8.35
N ALA A 167 1.22 14.12 8.81
CA ALA A 167 1.02 15.11 9.88
C ALA A 167 0.08 16.25 9.43
N GLY A 168 -0.94 16.53 10.23
CA GLY A 168 -1.92 17.60 9.99
C GLY A 168 -3.12 17.20 9.12
N ILE A 169 -3.26 15.92 8.78
CA ILE A 169 -4.51 15.34 8.25
C ILE A 169 -5.28 14.71 9.42
N ILE A 170 -6.57 15.01 9.49
CA ILE A 170 -7.54 14.29 10.30
C ILE A 170 -8.35 13.45 9.32
N SER A 171 -8.30 12.13 9.47
CA SER A 171 -8.97 11.17 8.59
C SER A 171 -10.03 10.42 9.38
N VAL A 172 -11.22 10.30 8.81
CA VAL A 172 -12.34 9.54 9.37
C VAL A 172 -12.82 8.55 8.33
N GLN A 173 -12.73 7.27 8.68
CA GLN A 173 -13.32 6.18 7.91
C GLN A 173 -14.63 5.77 8.59
N SER A 174 -15.74 6.01 7.94
CA SER A 174 -17.08 5.75 8.51
C SER A 174 -17.57 4.33 8.24
N SER A 175 -17.00 3.62 7.27
CA SER A 175 -17.35 2.24 6.94
C SER A 175 -16.09 1.45 6.59
N GLY A 176 -16.09 0.15 6.86
CA GLY A 176 -15.09 -0.80 6.37
C GLY A 176 -15.63 -1.68 5.24
N GLU A 177 -16.82 -1.39 4.74
CA GLU A 177 -17.45 -2.16 3.67
C GLU A 177 -16.72 -1.94 2.34
N PRO A 178 -16.30 -3.00 1.65
CA PRO A 178 -15.60 -2.87 0.37
C PRO A 178 -16.35 -1.99 -0.63
N GLY A 179 -15.65 -0.96 -1.15
CA GLY A 179 -16.24 0.04 -2.06
C GLY A 179 -16.91 1.23 -1.38
N TYR A 180 -17.20 1.15 -0.07
CA TYR A 180 -17.64 2.25 0.80
C TYR A 180 -16.66 2.53 1.95
N ASP A 181 -15.48 1.97 1.87
CA ASP A 181 -14.42 2.02 2.88
C ASP A 181 -13.52 3.26 2.78
N ASN A 182 -13.86 4.21 1.91
CA ASN A 182 -13.09 5.44 1.75
C ASN A 182 -13.10 6.30 3.02
N SER A 183 -11.93 6.87 3.31
CA SER A 183 -11.79 7.85 4.38
C SER A 183 -12.02 9.26 3.84
N THR A 184 -12.80 10.05 4.56
CA THR A 184 -12.84 11.51 4.38
C THR A 184 -11.75 12.14 5.22
N PHE A 185 -11.11 13.20 4.72
CA PHE A 185 -10.10 13.89 5.50
C PHE A 185 -10.19 15.41 5.38
N THR A 186 -9.78 16.06 6.48
CA THR A 186 -9.63 17.49 6.57
C THR A 186 -8.19 17.85 6.91
N ILE A 187 -7.73 18.99 6.44
CA ILE A 187 -6.40 19.51 6.77
C ILE A 187 -6.56 20.49 7.93
N ARG A 188 -5.90 20.21 9.08
CA ARG A 188 -5.98 20.99 10.33
C ARG A 188 -7.40 21.09 10.94
N GLY A 189 -8.30 20.19 10.57
CA GLY A 189 -9.66 20.19 11.05
C GLY A 189 -10.65 20.90 10.13
N ILE A 190 -11.88 21.07 10.61
CA ILE A 190 -12.98 21.69 9.86
C ILE A 190 -12.78 23.21 9.91
N GLY A 191 -12.49 23.82 8.76
CA GLY A 191 -12.27 25.27 8.63
C GLY A 191 -13.51 26.07 8.18
N THR A 192 -14.61 25.37 7.79
CA THR A 192 -15.82 26.01 7.30
C THR A 192 -17.02 25.61 8.14
N PHE A 193 -17.92 26.54 8.41
CA PHE A 193 -19.16 26.27 9.12
C PHE A 193 -20.22 25.61 8.23
N THR A 194 -20.22 25.96 6.94
CA THR A 194 -21.14 25.42 5.93
C THR A 194 -20.36 25.12 4.65
N GLY A 195 -20.76 24.09 3.91
CA GLY A 195 -20.18 23.73 2.62
C GLY A 195 -19.17 22.59 2.68
N ASN A 196 -18.38 22.45 1.63
CA ASN A 196 -17.39 21.37 1.49
C ASN A 196 -16.21 21.60 2.43
N THR A 197 -15.84 20.59 3.23
CA THR A 197 -14.70 20.59 4.15
C THR A 197 -13.47 19.87 3.58
N SER A 198 -13.61 19.24 2.42
CA SER A 198 -12.53 18.50 1.77
C SER A 198 -11.46 19.45 1.21
N PRO A 199 -10.18 19.08 1.21
CA PRO A 199 -9.14 19.84 0.56
C PRO A 199 -9.31 19.83 -0.97
N LEU A 200 -8.80 20.87 -1.63
CA LEU A 200 -8.69 20.90 -3.07
C LEU A 200 -7.67 19.87 -3.55
N VAL A 201 -8.05 19.03 -4.52
CA VAL A 201 -7.17 18.01 -5.08
C VAL A 201 -6.65 18.44 -6.46
N ILE A 202 -5.33 18.38 -6.63
CA ILE A 202 -4.66 18.69 -7.89
C ILE A 202 -3.82 17.48 -8.30
N VAL A 203 -4.11 16.94 -9.47
CA VAL A 203 -3.40 15.78 -10.03
C VAL A 203 -2.68 16.22 -11.29
N ASP A 204 -1.36 16.08 -11.32
CA ASP A 204 -0.50 16.50 -12.43
C ASP A 204 -0.76 17.93 -12.90
N GLY A 205 -1.05 18.82 -11.93
CA GLY A 205 -1.32 20.23 -12.16
C GLY A 205 -2.73 20.57 -12.68
N VAL A 206 -3.65 19.59 -12.70
CA VAL A 206 -5.06 19.81 -13.00
C VAL A 206 -5.89 19.68 -11.74
N GLN A 207 -6.75 20.65 -11.49
CA GLN A 207 -7.73 20.57 -10.42
C GLN A 207 -8.73 19.46 -10.74
N ARG A 208 -8.96 18.56 -9.80
CA ARG A 208 -9.98 17.54 -9.88
C ARG A 208 -11.10 17.88 -8.91
N ASP A 209 -12.28 18.09 -9.44
CA ASP A 209 -13.45 18.32 -8.60
C ASP A 209 -13.97 17.01 -8.03
N ASP A 210 -14.56 17.09 -6.85
CA ASP A 210 -15.15 15.97 -6.13
C ASP A 210 -16.53 15.67 -6.71
N VAL A 211 -16.58 15.06 -7.90
CA VAL A 211 -17.84 14.84 -8.63
C VAL A 211 -18.75 13.84 -7.92
N ASN A 212 -18.19 13.00 -7.03
CA ASN A 212 -18.92 12.01 -6.25
C ASN A 212 -18.28 11.79 -4.89
N SER A 213 -18.60 12.65 -3.92
CA SER A 213 -18.11 12.54 -2.54
C SER A 213 -18.53 11.23 -1.84
N THR A 214 -19.64 10.63 -2.27
CA THR A 214 -20.15 9.36 -1.74
C THR A 214 -19.16 8.21 -1.93
N TYR A 215 -18.30 8.26 -2.94
CA TYR A 215 -17.36 7.19 -3.30
C TYR A 215 -15.89 7.61 -3.13
N GLY A 216 -15.61 8.62 -2.31
CA GLY A 216 -14.28 8.93 -1.81
C GLY A 216 -13.50 9.99 -2.56
N GLY A 217 -14.14 10.73 -3.44
CA GLY A 217 -13.55 11.92 -4.04
C GLY A 217 -12.48 11.68 -5.11
N ALA A 218 -12.04 12.77 -5.72
CA ALA A 218 -11.11 12.76 -6.86
C ALA A 218 -9.75 12.10 -6.58
N TYR A 219 -9.31 12.08 -5.32
CA TYR A 219 -8.04 11.46 -4.92
C TYR A 219 -8.09 9.92 -4.89
N ASN A 220 -9.25 9.31 -4.71
CA ASN A 220 -9.39 7.86 -4.75
C ASN A 220 -9.36 7.29 -6.18
N ASN A 221 -9.46 8.14 -7.20
CA ASN A 221 -9.31 7.77 -8.60
C ASN A 221 -7.84 7.69 -9.05
N ILE A 222 -6.94 7.28 -8.15
CA ILE A 222 -5.52 7.11 -8.44
C ILE A 222 -5.03 5.86 -7.71
N ASP A 223 -4.36 4.96 -8.45
CA ASP A 223 -3.67 3.84 -7.81
C ASP A 223 -2.48 4.40 -6.99
N PRO A 224 -2.35 4.06 -5.69
CA PRO A 224 -1.20 4.46 -4.88
C PRO A 224 0.16 4.08 -5.50
N GLU A 225 0.22 2.98 -6.26
CA GLU A 225 1.45 2.55 -6.94
C GLU A 225 1.85 3.49 -8.10
N ASP A 226 0.94 4.30 -8.63
CA ASP A 226 1.23 5.26 -9.71
C ASP A 226 1.79 6.59 -9.20
N ILE A 227 1.84 6.82 -7.90
CA ILE A 227 2.21 8.11 -7.31
C ILE A 227 3.72 8.23 -7.13
N VAL A 228 4.26 9.40 -7.44
CA VAL A 228 5.65 9.80 -7.13
C VAL A 228 5.70 10.58 -5.84
N SER A 229 4.81 11.57 -5.69
CA SER A 229 4.79 12.45 -4.53
C SER A 229 3.40 12.98 -4.23
N ILE A 230 3.14 13.21 -2.95
CA ILE A 230 1.96 13.94 -2.47
C ILE A 230 2.46 15.09 -1.63
N SER A 231 2.06 16.31 -1.98
CA SER A 231 2.36 17.52 -1.24
C SER A 231 1.09 18.14 -0.69
N LEU A 232 1.10 18.47 0.60
CA LEU A 232 -0.03 19.10 1.27
C LEU A 232 0.31 20.54 1.61
N LEU A 233 -0.43 21.46 1.01
CA LEU A 233 -0.37 22.88 1.33
C LEU A 233 -1.40 23.19 2.42
N LYS A 234 -0.93 23.58 3.58
CA LYS A 234 -1.76 23.72 4.79
C LYS A 234 -2.03 25.17 5.18
N ASP A 235 -1.17 26.09 4.76
CA ASP A 235 -1.24 27.50 5.14
C ASP A 235 -1.83 28.36 4.03
N ALA A 236 -2.50 29.44 4.42
CA ALA A 236 -3.12 30.38 3.49
C ALA A 236 -2.12 30.96 2.49
N SER A 237 -0.87 31.22 2.90
CA SER A 237 0.20 31.68 2.00
C SER A 237 0.53 30.68 0.88
N ALA A 238 0.52 29.39 1.20
CA ALA A 238 0.79 28.34 0.23
C ALA A 238 -0.44 28.04 -0.67
N THR A 239 -1.65 28.26 -0.15
CA THR A 239 -2.92 27.97 -0.86
C THR A 239 -3.48 29.19 -1.62
N ALA A 240 -2.97 30.40 -1.36
CA ALA A 240 -3.47 31.65 -1.95
C ALA A 240 -3.59 31.63 -3.47
N VAL A 241 -2.67 30.93 -4.14
CA VAL A 241 -2.66 30.77 -5.61
C VAL A 241 -3.88 30.04 -6.16
N TYR A 242 -4.57 29.28 -5.31
CA TYR A 242 -5.76 28.50 -5.66
C TYR A 242 -7.08 29.21 -5.29
N GLY A 243 -7.00 30.43 -4.76
CA GLY A 243 -8.15 31.23 -4.37
C GLY A 243 -9.02 30.59 -3.30
N ALA A 244 -10.32 30.88 -3.30
CA ALA A 244 -11.28 30.37 -2.32
C ALA A 244 -11.37 28.82 -2.27
N LYS A 245 -11.15 28.13 -3.37
CA LYS A 245 -11.15 26.66 -3.40
C LYS A 245 -10.02 26.04 -2.56
N GLY A 246 -8.91 26.77 -2.35
CA GLY A 246 -7.79 26.35 -1.50
C GLY A 246 -7.99 26.60 -0.01
N ALA A 247 -9.11 27.15 0.43
CA ALA A 247 -9.33 27.53 1.83
C ALA A 247 -9.24 26.37 2.83
N ASN A 248 -9.64 25.16 2.43
CA ASN A 248 -9.54 23.95 3.24
C ASN A 248 -8.19 23.20 3.07
N GLY A 249 -7.19 23.88 2.48
CA GLY A 249 -5.92 23.27 2.11
C GLY A 249 -5.93 22.68 0.70
N VAL A 250 -4.74 22.34 0.19
CA VAL A 250 -4.56 21.80 -1.16
C VAL A 250 -3.71 20.53 -1.08
N MET A 251 -4.16 19.48 -1.72
CA MET A 251 -3.43 18.25 -1.94
C MET A 251 -2.94 18.20 -3.38
N ILE A 252 -1.64 18.18 -3.59
CA ILE A 252 -1.02 18.06 -4.91
C ILE A 252 -0.46 16.66 -5.05
N ILE A 253 -0.92 15.93 -6.05
CA ILE A 253 -0.50 14.58 -6.37
C ILE A 253 0.24 14.61 -7.70
N THR A 254 1.46 14.07 -7.70
CA THR A 254 2.26 13.89 -8.92
C THR A 254 2.37 12.42 -9.24
N THR A 255 2.04 12.04 -10.48
CA THR A 255 2.09 10.65 -10.93
C THR A 255 3.41 10.32 -11.60
N LYS A 256 3.73 9.02 -11.69
CA LYS A 256 4.95 8.50 -12.29
C LYS A 256 5.01 8.81 -13.77
N ARG A 257 6.24 9.11 -14.26
CA ARG A 257 6.55 9.34 -15.67
C ARG A 257 7.70 8.46 -16.11
N GLY A 258 7.85 8.30 -17.41
CA GLY A 258 9.01 7.63 -18.00
C GLY A 258 10.30 8.43 -17.85
N SER A 259 11.41 7.72 -17.87
CA SER A 259 12.76 8.28 -17.93
C SER A 259 13.51 7.73 -19.13
N VAL A 260 14.54 8.44 -19.59
CA VAL A 260 15.43 7.95 -20.63
C VAL A 260 16.15 6.68 -20.12
N GLY A 261 16.09 5.61 -20.87
CA GLY A 261 16.69 4.34 -20.54
C GLY A 261 15.94 3.13 -21.09
N LYS A 262 16.51 1.96 -20.87
CA LYS A 262 15.87 0.69 -21.25
C LYS A 262 14.54 0.51 -20.52
N PRO A 263 13.55 -0.17 -21.13
CA PRO A 263 12.29 -0.49 -20.49
C PRO A 263 12.51 -1.22 -19.15
N LYS A 264 11.87 -0.73 -18.11
CA LYS A 264 11.81 -1.38 -16.79
C LYS A 264 10.39 -1.89 -16.59
N ILE A 265 10.25 -3.18 -16.35
CA ILE A 265 8.98 -3.85 -16.09
C ILE A 265 8.96 -4.23 -14.62
N SER A 266 7.87 -3.91 -13.93
CA SER A 266 7.63 -4.30 -12.56
C SER A 266 6.26 -4.94 -12.45
N ILE A 267 6.20 -6.11 -11.82
CA ILE A 267 4.97 -6.84 -11.53
C ILE A 267 4.93 -7.03 -10.03
N LYS A 268 3.82 -6.66 -9.42
CA LYS A 268 3.53 -6.87 -8.01
C LYS A 268 2.21 -7.61 -7.89
N ALA A 269 2.20 -8.73 -7.20
CA ALA A 269 1.00 -9.49 -6.89
C ALA A 269 0.94 -9.73 -5.39
N GLU A 270 -0.19 -9.41 -4.79
CA GLU A 270 -0.43 -9.52 -3.36
C GLU A 270 -1.77 -10.22 -3.13
N THR A 271 -1.82 -11.06 -2.13
CA THR A 271 -3.06 -11.62 -1.63
C THR A 271 -3.05 -11.55 -0.10
N GLY A 272 -4.21 -11.40 0.48
CA GLY A 272 -4.34 -11.25 1.92
C GLY A 272 -5.73 -11.66 2.40
N PHE A 273 -5.88 -11.62 3.71
CA PHE A 273 -7.15 -11.84 4.37
C PHE A 273 -7.56 -10.59 5.13
N THR A 274 -8.85 -10.28 5.08
CA THR A 274 -9.45 -9.19 5.84
C THR A 274 -10.37 -9.77 6.92
N ASN A 275 -10.36 -9.16 8.10
CA ASN A 275 -11.24 -9.50 9.20
C ASN A 275 -11.74 -8.23 9.88
N PHE A 276 -12.79 -8.34 10.66
CA PHE A 276 -13.25 -7.24 11.49
C PHE A 276 -12.19 -6.90 12.56
N THR A 277 -11.91 -5.64 12.74
CA THR A 277 -10.98 -5.16 13.79
C THR A 277 -11.62 -5.27 15.18
N LYS A 278 -12.94 -5.14 15.26
CA LYS A 278 -13.73 -5.30 16.46
C LYS A 278 -15.14 -5.74 16.09
N VAL A 279 -15.63 -6.77 16.73
CA VAL A 279 -17.02 -7.21 16.68
C VAL A 279 -17.59 -7.00 18.08
N PRO A 280 -18.74 -6.35 18.23
CA PRO A 280 -19.41 -6.25 19.52
C PRO A 280 -19.81 -7.64 20.03
N GLU A 281 -19.59 -7.89 21.32
CA GLU A 281 -20.07 -9.11 21.97
C GLU A 281 -21.56 -8.94 22.28
N MET A 282 -22.37 -9.88 21.78
CA MET A 282 -23.80 -9.90 22.02
C MET A 282 -24.12 -10.75 23.22
N LEU A 283 -25.18 -10.42 23.93
CA LEU A 283 -25.66 -11.23 25.04
C LEU A 283 -26.17 -12.59 24.54
N SER A 284 -25.90 -13.62 25.30
CA SER A 284 -26.57 -14.91 25.07
C SER A 284 -28.07 -14.78 25.29
N GLY A 285 -28.85 -15.70 24.72
CA GLY A 285 -30.30 -15.71 24.95
C GLY A 285 -30.67 -15.84 26.41
N VAL A 286 -29.87 -16.56 27.19
CA VAL A 286 -30.04 -16.72 28.64
C VAL A 286 -29.83 -15.40 29.38
N ASP A 287 -28.70 -14.74 29.14
CA ASP A 287 -28.38 -13.45 29.75
C ASP A 287 -29.40 -12.37 29.36
N TYR A 288 -29.79 -12.36 28.07
CA TYR A 288 -30.81 -11.46 27.56
C TYR A 288 -32.13 -11.62 28.32
N MET A 289 -32.63 -12.86 28.49
CA MET A 289 -33.88 -13.13 29.18
C MET A 289 -33.81 -12.73 30.65
N MET A 290 -32.69 -13.04 31.34
CA MET A 290 -32.50 -12.65 32.75
C MET A 290 -32.46 -11.14 32.92
N LEU A 291 -31.70 -10.42 32.12
CA LEU A 291 -31.61 -8.96 32.18
C LEU A 291 -32.93 -8.29 31.77
N TYR A 292 -33.63 -8.84 30.80
CA TYR A 292 -34.94 -8.34 30.41
C TYR A 292 -35.95 -8.48 31.54
N ASN A 293 -36.03 -9.65 32.22
CA ASN A 293 -36.85 -9.87 33.38
C ASN A 293 -36.49 -8.93 34.53
N GLU A 294 -35.19 -8.70 34.77
CA GLU A 294 -34.73 -7.73 35.79
C GLU A 294 -35.20 -6.32 35.48
N SER A 295 -35.07 -5.87 34.22
CA SER A 295 -35.56 -4.57 33.78
C SER A 295 -37.07 -4.42 34.00
N ARG A 296 -37.80 -5.47 33.72
CA ARG A 296 -39.27 -5.50 33.96
C ARG A 296 -39.61 -5.38 35.42
N ARG A 297 -38.97 -6.14 36.30
CA ARG A 297 -39.13 -6.05 37.76
C ARG A 297 -38.83 -4.66 38.28
N ASN A 298 -37.73 -4.06 37.83
CA ASN A 298 -37.34 -2.70 38.25
C ASN A 298 -38.32 -1.65 37.80
N SER A 299 -39.10 -1.92 36.74
CA SER A 299 -40.16 -1.07 36.23
C SER A 299 -41.54 -1.41 36.85
N GLY A 300 -41.62 -2.30 37.85
CA GLY A 300 -42.87 -2.72 38.47
C GLY A 300 -43.77 -3.59 37.59
N LEU A 301 -43.20 -4.19 36.52
CA LEU A 301 -43.91 -5.01 35.56
C LEU A 301 -43.62 -6.50 35.80
N SER A 302 -44.53 -7.38 35.40
CA SER A 302 -44.32 -8.83 35.47
C SER A 302 -43.21 -9.31 34.55
N GLU A 303 -42.52 -10.36 34.97
CA GLU A 303 -41.55 -11.07 34.13
C GLU A 303 -42.19 -11.64 32.86
N VAL A 304 -41.47 -11.63 31.77
CA VAL A 304 -41.91 -12.17 30.47
C VAL A 304 -41.42 -13.59 30.26
N TYR A 305 -40.18 -13.86 30.67
CA TYR A 305 -39.55 -15.17 30.47
C TYR A 305 -39.61 -16.00 31.74
N SER A 306 -40.25 -17.18 31.66
CA SER A 306 -40.29 -18.12 32.79
C SER A 306 -38.94 -18.75 33.06
N ARG A 307 -38.74 -19.21 34.29
CA ARG A 307 -37.52 -19.98 34.66
C ARG A 307 -37.35 -21.23 33.81
N GLU A 308 -38.47 -21.91 33.49
CA GLU A 308 -38.42 -23.10 32.64
C GLU A 308 -37.94 -22.76 31.23
N GLN A 309 -38.40 -21.67 30.64
CA GLN A 309 -37.97 -21.20 29.34
C GLN A 309 -36.45 -20.88 29.34
N ILE A 310 -35.96 -20.19 30.36
CA ILE A 310 -34.54 -19.86 30.51
C ILE A 310 -33.70 -21.16 30.56
N LEU A 311 -34.08 -22.12 31.39
CA LEU A 311 -33.38 -23.41 31.54
C LEU A 311 -33.41 -24.24 30.23
N LYS A 312 -34.51 -24.22 29.49
CA LYS A 312 -34.61 -24.92 28.19
C LYS A 312 -33.76 -24.28 27.12
N THR A 313 -33.68 -22.94 27.11
CA THR A 313 -32.75 -22.22 26.22
C THR A 313 -31.29 -22.51 26.58
N GLU A 314 -30.97 -22.53 27.87
CA GLU A 314 -29.63 -22.86 28.36
C GLU A 314 -29.20 -24.27 27.97
N SER A 315 -30.12 -25.23 28.08
CA SER A 315 -29.85 -26.63 27.73
C SER A 315 -29.59 -26.88 26.24
N GLY A 316 -30.08 -26.00 25.34
CA GLY A 316 -29.93 -26.14 23.89
C GLY A 316 -30.62 -27.39 23.29
N LEU A 317 -31.46 -28.08 24.05
CA LEU A 317 -32.10 -29.33 23.62
C LEU A 317 -33.06 -29.16 22.44
N ASP A 318 -33.74 -28.05 22.35
CA ASP A 318 -34.63 -27.70 21.24
C ASP A 318 -34.39 -26.25 20.77
N PRO A 319 -33.43 -26.04 19.86
CA PRO A 319 -33.08 -24.71 19.39
C PRO A 319 -34.16 -24.08 18.50
N TYR A 320 -35.21 -24.83 18.13
CA TYR A 320 -36.31 -24.29 17.33
C TYR A 320 -37.41 -23.73 18.18
N LEU A 321 -37.70 -24.34 19.34
CA LEU A 321 -38.68 -23.83 20.31
C LEU A 321 -38.05 -22.85 21.31
N TYR A 322 -36.78 -23.04 21.63
CA TYR A 322 -36.00 -22.23 22.59
C TYR A 322 -34.71 -21.72 21.94
N PRO A 323 -34.82 -20.82 20.94
CA PRO A 323 -33.71 -20.34 20.19
C PRO A 323 -32.74 -19.53 21.05
N ASN A 324 -31.46 -19.62 20.70
CA ASN A 324 -30.37 -18.81 21.24
C ASN A 324 -29.44 -18.45 20.08
N VAL A 325 -29.79 -17.38 19.36
CA VAL A 325 -29.14 -17.00 18.09
C VAL A 325 -28.25 -15.81 18.30
N ASP A 326 -26.96 -15.97 18.04
CA ASP A 326 -26.06 -14.84 17.80
C ASP A 326 -26.23 -14.38 16.35
N TRP A 327 -26.97 -13.32 16.13
CA TRP A 327 -27.26 -12.80 14.80
C TRP A 327 -26.01 -12.29 14.08
N ILE A 328 -25.05 -11.72 14.82
CA ILE A 328 -23.80 -11.24 14.23
C ILE A 328 -22.98 -12.42 13.68
N ASP A 329 -22.81 -13.51 14.47
CA ASP A 329 -22.11 -14.71 14.03
C ASP A 329 -22.81 -15.40 12.84
N LYS A 330 -24.14 -15.35 12.77
CA LYS A 330 -24.89 -15.95 11.66
C LYS A 330 -24.77 -15.15 10.37
N ILE A 331 -24.80 -13.83 10.44
CA ILE A 331 -24.81 -12.94 9.28
C ILE A 331 -23.40 -12.74 8.71
N TYR A 332 -22.39 -12.64 9.57
CA TYR A 332 -21.05 -12.29 9.17
C TYR A 332 -20.07 -13.45 9.36
N LYS A 333 -19.19 -13.62 8.39
CA LYS A 333 -18.01 -14.49 8.51
C LYS A 333 -16.80 -13.66 8.91
N ASN A 334 -15.93 -14.23 9.74
CA ASN A 334 -14.80 -13.53 10.30
C ASN A 334 -13.72 -13.15 9.27
N VAL A 335 -13.63 -13.87 8.16
CA VAL A 335 -12.53 -13.72 7.21
C VAL A 335 -13.06 -13.58 5.78
N SER A 336 -12.50 -12.64 5.04
CA SER A 336 -12.65 -12.53 3.60
C SER A 336 -11.28 -12.39 2.93
N SER A 337 -11.23 -12.47 1.59
CA SER A 337 -10.01 -12.38 0.82
C SER A 337 -9.88 -11.05 0.10
N VAL A 338 -8.65 -10.60 -0.05
CA VAL A 338 -8.26 -9.48 -0.90
C VAL A 338 -7.13 -9.91 -1.82
N SER A 339 -7.16 -9.47 -3.07
CA SER A 339 -6.11 -9.71 -4.05
C SER A 339 -5.84 -8.43 -4.82
N ASN A 340 -4.56 -8.14 -5.04
CA ASN A 340 -4.10 -6.98 -5.80
C ASN A 340 -2.98 -7.40 -6.75
N VAL A 341 -3.10 -7.02 -8.01
CA VAL A 341 -2.06 -7.23 -9.02
C VAL A 341 -1.80 -5.92 -9.71
N ASN A 342 -0.54 -5.49 -9.74
CA ASN A 342 -0.11 -4.27 -10.41
C ASN A 342 1.03 -4.60 -11.38
N LEU A 343 0.90 -4.15 -12.62
CA LEU A 343 1.91 -4.21 -13.65
C LEU A 343 2.25 -2.78 -14.07
N ASN A 344 3.53 -2.43 -14.07
CA ASN A 344 3.96 -1.17 -14.64
C ASN A 344 5.18 -1.33 -15.55
N ILE A 345 5.25 -0.50 -16.59
CA ILE A 345 6.31 -0.45 -17.58
C ILE A 345 6.72 0.99 -17.75
N SER A 346 8.00 1.29 -17.60
CA SER A 346 8.54 2.63 -17.81
C SER A 346 9.84 2.59 -18.58
N GLY A 347 10.07 3.61 -19.40
CA GLY A 347 11.27 3.71 -20.21
C GLY A 347 11.21 4.89 -21.16
N GLY A 348 12.15 4.92 -22.10
CA GLY A 348 12.12 5.91 -23.17
C GLY A 348 13.47 6.29 -23.73
N SER A 349 13.43 7.18 -24.69
CA SER A 349 14.55 7.86 -25.32
C SER A 349 14.45 9.36 -25.08
N ASP A 350 15.40 10.12 -25.64
CA ASP A 350 15.31 11.59 -25.64
C ASP A 350 14.08 12.11 -26.41
N LEU A 351 13.57 11.32 -27.37
CA LEU A 351 12.39 11.70 -28.16
C LEU A 351 11.08 11.38 -27.43
N VAL A 352 10.95 10.17 -26.86
CA VAL A 352 9.72 9.68 -26.22
C VAL A 352 10.04 9.01 -24.90
N ARG A 353 9.36 9.41 -23.84
CA ARG A 353 9.39 8.76 -22.53
C ARG A 353 7.97 8.32 -22.18
N TYR A 354 7.84 7.15 -21.56
CA TYR A 354 6.54 6.58 -21.26
C TYR A 354 6.52 5.89 -19.91
N TYR A 355 5.39 5.97 -19.24
CA TYR A 355 4.99 5.19 -18.09
C TYR A 355 3.60 4.62 -18.37
N LEU A 356 3.48 3.30 -18.28
CA LEU A 356 2.23 2.56 -18.47
C LEU A 356 2.01 1.73 -17.21
N SER A 357 0.79 1.73 -16.68
CA SER A 357 0.39 0.84 -15.59
C SER A 357 -0.97 0.22 -15.85
N ALA A 358 -1.14 -0.97 -15.31
CA ALA A 358 -2.41 -1.66 -15.23
C ALA A 358 -2.50 -2.35 -13.87
N SER A 359 -3.61 -2.18 -13.15
CA SER A 359 -3.83 -2.88 -11.90
C SER A 359 -5.22 -3.49 -11.82
N PHE A 360 -5.30 -4.55 -11.02
CA PHE A 360 -6.53 -5.24 -10.68
C PHE A 360 -6.59 -5.47 -9.19
N TYR A 361 -7.64 -4.99 -8.56
CA TYR A 361 -7.94 -5.20 -7.16
C TYR A 361 -9.27 -5.92 -7.02
N ASN A 362 -9.34 -6.94 -6.14
CA ASN A 362 -10.57 -7.66 -5.82
C ASN A 362 -10.66 -7.90 -4.33
N GLN A 363 -11.80 -7.58 -3.75
CA GLN A 363 -12.11 -7.81 -2.33
C GLN A 363 -13.49 -8.44 -2.18
N GLY A 364 -13.55 -9.58 -1.50
CA GLY A 364 -14.79 -10.26 -1.18
C GLY A 364 -15.48 -9.66 0.05
N GLY A 365 -16.77 -9.82 0.13
CA GLY A 365 -17.57 -9.46 1.31
C GLY A 365 -17.46 -10.47 2.44
N GLN A 366 -17.92 -10.04 3.61
CA GLN A 366 -17.90 -10.83 4.85
C GLN A 366 -19.29 -11.34 5.26
N TYR A 367 -20.25 -11.39 4.34
CA TYR A 367 -21.54 -11.99 4.63
C TYR A 367 -21.47 -13.52 4.55
N ASN A 368 -22.10 -14.19 5.52
CA ASN A 368 -22.18 -15.66 5.60
C ASN A 368 -23.36 -16.20 4.79
N VAL A 369 -23.42 -15.83 3.53
CA VAL A 369 -24.49 -16.19 2.60
C VAL A 369 -24.06 -17.30 1.65
N LYS A 370 -25.03 -17.98 1.08
CA LYS A 370 -24.82 -19.04 0.11
C LYS A 370 -25.38 -18.63 -1.26
N LYS A 371 -24.78 -19.18 -2.30
CA LYS A 371 -25.29 -19.02 -3.65
C LYS A 371 -26.53 -19.90 -3.83
N GLU A 372 -27.69 -19.32 -3.48
CA GLU A 372 -29.01 -19.93 -3.64
C GLU A 372 -29.80 -19.07 -4.66
N ASN A 373 -30.92 -19.58 -5.18
CA ASN A 373 -31.80 -18.85 -6.11
C ASN A 373 -31.13 -18.34 -7.42
N GLY A 374 -30.02 -18.98 -7.83
CA GLY A 374 -29.34 -18.63 -9.08
C GLY A 374 -28.42 -17.40 -9.04
N TYR A 375 -28.30 -16.72 -7.92
CA TYR A 375 -27.41 -15.57 -7.73
C TYR A 375 -26.58 -15.70 -6.44
N ASP A 376 -25.54 -14.89 -6.37
CA ASP A 376 -24.69 -14.74 -5.18
C ASP A 376 -24.99 -13.37 -4.54
N PRO A 377 -25.66 -13.35 -3.36
CA PRO A 377 -25.98 -12.10 -2.69
C PRO A 377 -24.81 -11.50 -1.93
N ASN A 378 -23.64 -12.15 -1.92
CA ASN A 378 -22.49 -11.64 -1.21
C ASN A 378 -21.94 -10.39 -1.88
N LEU A 379 -21.36 -9.52 -1.06
CA LEU A 379 -20.61 -8.36 -1.55
C LEU A 379 -19.36 -8.81 -2.28
N ASN A 380 -19.07 -8.19 -3.41
CA ASN A 380 -17.81 -8.30 -4.12
C ASN A 380 -17.45 -6.95 -4.76
N TYR A 381 -16.23 -6.49 -4.51
CA TYR A 381 -15.72 -5.23 -5.07
C TYR A 381 -14.50 -5.54 -5.94
N LYS A 382 -14.57 -5.12 -7.21
CA LYS A 382 -13.47 -5.19 -8.17
C LYS A 382 -13.14 -3.81 -8.69
N ARG A 383 -11.86 -3.55 -8.87
CA ARG A 383 -11.35 -2.32 -9.44
C ARG A 383 -10.27 -2.62 -10.46
N TYR A 384 -10.36 -1.96 -11.59
CA TYR A 384 -9.40 -2.00 -12.68
C TYR A 384 -8.89 -0.61 -12.93
N ASP A 385 -7.58 -0.41 -12.89
CA ASP A 385 -6.95 0.87 -13.15
C ASP A 385 -6.00 0.73 -14.34
N PHE A 386 -6.02 1.72 -15.22
CA PHE A 386 -5.10 1.85 -16.34
C PHE A 386 -4.57 3.27 -16.37
N ARG A 387 -3.25 3.42 -16.52
CA ARG A 387 -2.61 4.72 -16.69
C ARG A 387 -1.59 4.69 -17.79
N SER A 388 -1.56 5.77 -18.58
CA SER A 388 -0.58 6.02 -19.62
C SER A 388 -0.11 7.47 -19.53
N ASN A 389 1.14 7.69 -19.15
CA ASN A 389 1.79 8.99 -19.15
C ASN A 389 2.90 8.96 -20.17
N VAL A 390 2.75 9.77 -21.24
CA VAL A 390 3.69 9.82 -22.37
C VAL A 390 4.15 11.24 -22.57
N ASP A 391 5.46 11.44 -22.62
CA ASP A 391 6.13 12.69 -22.92
C ASP A 391 6.84 12.58 -24.27
N VAL A 392 6.54 13.47 -25.21
CA VAL A 392 7.12 13.50 -26.55
C VAL A 392 7.81 14.84 -26.80
N ASN A 393 9.11 14.81 -27.00
CA ASN A 393 9.87 15.97 -27.47
C ASN A 393 9.67 16.13 -28.99
N ILE A 394 8.63 16.86 -29.42
CA ILE A 394 8.34 17.09 -30.84
C ILE A 394 9.50 17.81 -31.51
N THR A 395 10.07 18.78 -30.79
CA THR A 395 11.29 19.48 -31.19
C THR A 395 12.19 19.64 -29.95
N LYS A 396 13.40 20.21 -30.11
CA LYS A 396 14.29 20.55 -28.99
C LYS A 396 13.69 21.56 -28.02
N THR A 397 12.67 22.29 -28.43
CA THR A 397 12.01 23.38 -27.68
C THR A 397 10.54 23.09 -27.36
N THR A 398 9.94 22.05 -27.96
CA THR A 398 8.52 21.73 -27.82
C THR A 398 8.34 20.35 -27.20
N LEU A 399 7.72 20.29 -26.01
CA LEU A 399 7.37 19.06 -25.30
C LEU A 399 5.86 18.91 -25.28
N LEU A 400 5.35 17.79 -25.80
CA LEU A 400 3.96 17.34 -25.64
C LEU A 400 3.90 16.30 -24.53
N GLN A 401 2.99 16.49 -23.57
CA GLN A 401 2.73 15.53 -22.48
C GLN A 401 1.28 15.07 -22.57
N MET A 402 1.07 13.77 -22.53
CA MET A 402 -0.24 13.14 -22.56
C MET A 402 -0.37 12.24 -21.32
N ASN A 403 -1.36 12.51 -20.49
CA ASN A 403 -1.71 11.69 -19.33
C ASN A 403 -3.13 11.18 -19.54
N LEU A 404 -3.28 9.87 -19.60
CA LEU A 404 -4.56 9.18 -19.68
C LEU A 404 -4.69 8.23 -18.48
N SER A 405 -5.86 8.22 -17.85
CA SER A 405 -6.19 7.31 -16.76
C SER A 405 -7.61 6.83 -16.93
N ALA A 406 -7.82 5.53 -16.90
CA ALA A 406 -9.13 4.90 -16.88
C ALA A 406 -9.25 4.05 -15.63
N ILE A 407 -10.34 4.20 -14.91
CA ILE A 407 -10.66 3.45 -13.69
C ILE A 407 -12.06 2.88 -13.87
N MET A 408 -12.19 1.61 -13.60
CA MET A 408 -13.49 0.93 -13.64
C MET A 408 -13.68 0.18 -12.34
N THR A 409 -14.77 0.45 -11.63
CA THR A 409 -15.19 -0.34 -10.47
C THR A 409 -16.44 -1.13 -10.82
N ASP A 410 -16.42 -2.40 -10.44
CA ASP A 410 -17.53 -3.33 -10.56
C ASP A 410 -17.84 -3.86 -9.16
N SER A 411 -18.98 -3.48 -8.63
CA SER A 411 -19.34 -3.74 -7.24
C SER A 411 -20.70 -4.42 -7.17
N ARG A 412 -20.77 -5.53 -6.44
CA ARG A 412 -22.01 -6.21 -6.09
C ARG A 412 -22.29 -6.01 -4.62
N TYR A 413 -23.51 -5.67 -4.29
CA TYR A 413 -23.99 -5.53 -2.92
C TYR A 413 -25.26 -6.35 -2.73
N PRO A 414 -25.55 -6.85 -1.50
CA PRO A 414 -26.88 -7.39 -1.16
C PRO A 414 -27.97 -6.38 -1.47
N GLY A 415 -29.18 -6.84 -1.78
CA GLY A 415 -30.34 -5.96 -1.98
C GLY A 415 -30.79 -5.22 -0.72
N ILE A 416 -30.34 -5.65 0.46
CA ILE A 416 -30.52 -4.93 1.73
C ILE A 416 -29.34 -3.99 1.99
N ALA A 417 -29.63 -2.76 2.39
CA ALA A 417 -28.59 -1.82 2.78
C ALA A 417 -27.85 -2.27 4.06
N SER A 418 -26.53 -2.11 4.10
CA SER A 418 -25.66 -2.58 5.19
C SER A 418 -26.04 -1.99 6.54
N ASN A 419 -26.39 -0.69 6.59
CA ASN A 419 -26.82 -0.03 7.82
C ASN A 419 -28.14 -0.60 8.35
N LYS A 420 -29.08 -0.96 7.45
CA LYS A 420 -30.34 -1.63 7.83
C LYS A 420 -30.05 -3.02 8.39
N LEU A 421 -29.20 -3.79 7.71
CA LEU A 421 -28.81 -5.13 8.16
C LEU A 421 -28.12 -5.10 9.53
N TRP A 422 -27.22 -4.14 9.77
CA TRP A 422 -26.62 -3.90 11.08
C TRP A 422 -27.68 -3.61 12.15
N TYR A 423 -28.57 -2.67 11.87
CA TYR A 423 -29.65 -2.34 12.80
C TYR A 423 -30.49 -3.58 13.15
N GLU A 424 -30.88 -4.36 12.17
CA GLU A 424 -31.68 -5.58 12.39
C GLU A 424 -30.89 -6.64 13.17
N ALA A 425 -29.60 -6.82 12.89
CA ALA A 425 -28.74 -7.75 13.63
C ALA A 425 -28.63 -7.41 15.12
N PHE A 426 -28.60 -6.12 15.47
CA PHE A 426 -28.54 -5.66 16.86
C PHE A 426 -29.91 -5.60 17.54
N SER A 427 -30.97 -5.31 16.80
CA SER A 427 -32.31 -5.14 17.38
C SER A 427 -33.10 -6.44 17.51
N THR A 428 -32.73 -7.47 16.75
CA THR A 428 -33.42 -8.77 16.81
C THR A 428 -32.99 -9.52 18.05
N SER A 429 -33.95 -9.85 18.91
CA SER A 429 -33.70 -10.62 20.14
C SER A 429 -33.10 -11.99 19.82
N PRO A 430 -32.08 -12.45 20.58
CA PRO A 430 -31.47 -13.79 20.39
C PRO A 430 -32.44 -14.94 20.63
N VAL A 431 -33.57 -14.70 21.30
CA VAL A 431 -34.58 -15.71 21.66
C VAL A 431 -35.89 -15.56 20.89
N ALA A 432 -35.91 -14.66 19.87
CA ALA A 432 -37.16 -14.37 19.15
C ALA A 432 -37.61 -15.54 18.25
N PHE A 433 -36.72 -16.09 17.46
CA PHE A 433 -36.94 -17.19 16.53
C PHE A 433 -35.60 -17.81 16.08
N PRO A 434 -35.59 -19.06 15.59
CA PRO A 434 -34.40 -19.66 14.99
C PRO A 434 -34.10 -19.02 13.63
N VAL A 435 -32.91 -19.27 13.07
CA VAL A 435 -32.57 -18.78 11.72
C VAL A 435 -33.46 -19.43 10.65
N ARG A 436 -33.58 -20.76 10.69
CA ARG A 436 -34.44 -21.58 9.82
C ARG A 436 -35.09 -22.70 10.63
N TYR A 437 -36.25 -23.15 10.20
CA TYR A 437 -36.89 -24.36 10.72
C TYR A 437 -36.25 -25.64 10.12
N PRO A 438 -36.50 -26.83 10.71
CA PRO A 438 -35.96 -28.10 10.21
C PRO A 438 -36.32 -28.44 8.76
N ASP A 439 -37.49 -27.93 8.30
CA ASP A 439 -37.99 -28.10 6.93
C ASP A 439 -37.35 -27.13 5.92
N GLY A 440 -36.37 -26.29 6.37
CA GLY A 440 -35.64 -25.31 5.54
C GLY A 440 -36.33 -23.97 5.38
N ARG A 441 -37.56 -23.77 5.87
CA ARG A 441 -38.26 -22.50 5.84
C ARG A 441 -37.55 -21.48 6.76
N TRP A 442 -37.51 -20.23 6.31
CA TRP A 442 -37.01 -19.14 7.12
C TRP A 442 -37.98 -18.87 8.28
N ALA A 443 -37.43 -18.80 9.47
CA ALA A 443 -38.21 -18.34 10.61
C ALA A 443 -38.29 -16.80 10.60
N GLY A 444 -39.29 -16.27 11.28
CA GLY A 444 -39.48 -14.81 11.37
C GLY A 444 -40.51 -14.44 12.40
N PRO A 445 -40.58 -13.18 12.76
CA PRO A 445 -41.62 -12.68 13.67
C PRO A 445 -43.01 -12.70 13.00
N PRO A 446 -44.07 -12.54 13.76
CA PRO A 446 -45.41 -12.27 13.21
C PRO A 446 -45.37 -11.11 12.22
N ALA A 447 -46.31 -11.09 11.27
CA ALA A 447 -46.41 -10.03 10.27
C ALA A 447 -46.31 -8.63 10.89
N ASN A 448 -45.49 -7.76 10.31
CA ASN A 448 -45.22 -6.39 10.73
C ASN A 448 -44.38 -6.21 12.03
N ALA A 449 -43.75 -7.24 12.55
CA ALA A 449 -42.91 -7.19 13.76
C ALA A 449 -41.39 -7.22 13.49
N GLY A 450 -40.96 -6.89 12.30
CA GLY A 450 -39.54 -6.95 11.86
C GLY A 450 -39.31 -8.04 10.86
N SER A 451 -38.05 -8.36 10.61
CA SER A 451 -37.61 -9.40 9.65
C SER A 451 -36.56 -10.30 10.27
N ASN A 452 -36.28 -11.45 9.62
CA ASN A 452 -35.16 -12.28 9.93
C ASN A 452 -33.92 -11.73 9.20
N PRO A 453 -32.91 -11.20 9.90
CA PRO A 453 -31.79 -10.53 9.26
C PRO A 453 -31.01 -11.45 8.29
N MET A 454 -30.93 -12.74 8.61
CA MET A 454 -30.25 -13.70 7.75
C MET A 454 -31.05 -13.99 6.48
N ASN A 455 -32.40 -14.02 6.57
CA ASN A 455 -33.27 -14.13 5.41
C ASN A 455 -33.17 -12.88 4.52
N GLU A 456 -33.11 -11.71 5.12
CA GLU A 456 -32.99 -10.46 4.39
C GLU A 456 -31.69 -10.46 3.56
N VAL A 457 -30.53 -10.72 4.18
CA VAL A 457 -29.27 -10.70 3.43
C VAL A 457 -29.19 -11.81 2.37
N GLN A 458 -29.81 -12.97 2.60
CA GLN A 458 -29.78 -14.09 1.68
C GLN A 458 -30.72 -13.92 0.48
N ASN A 459 -31.91 -13.32 0.68
CA ASN A 459 -33.01 -13.33 -0.28
C ASN A 459 -33.48 -11.95 -0.75
N SER A 460 -32.85 -10.86 -0.33
CA SER A 460 -33.18 -9.51 -0.80
C SER A 460 -32.75 -9.21 -2.24
N GLY A 461 -32.11 -10.18 -2.89
CA GLY A 461 -31.49 -9.96 -4.21
C GLY A 461 -30.10 -9.36 -4.11
N TYR A 462 -29.71 -8.66 -5.15
CA TYR A 462 -28.43 -7.95 -5.22
C TYR A 462 -28.57 -6.68 -6.08
N THR A 463 -27.60 -5.79 -5.91
CA THR A 463 -27.42 -4.62 -6.79
C THR A 463 -26.02 -4.68 -7.36
N ASP A 464 -25.90 -4.69 -8.68
CA ASP A 464 -24.63 -4.52 -9.38
C ASP A 464 -24.46 -3.05 -9.77
N THR A 465 -23.30 -2.47 -9.42
CA THR A 465 -22.96 -1.10 -9.75
C THR A 465 -21.64 -1.07 -10.52
N PHE A 466 -21.68 -0.57 -11.74
CA PHE A 466 -20.50 -0.36 -12.57
C PHE A 466 -20.22 1.13 -12.74
N ARG A 467 -18.99 1.57 -12.39
CA ARG A 467 -18.56 2.97 -12.45
C ARG A 467 -17.27 3.10 -13.24
N PRO A 468 -17.33 3.42 -14.52
CA PRO A 468 -16.19 3.83 -15.31
C PRO A 468 -15.88 5.32 -15.11
N ALA A 469 -14.59 5.63 -14.97
CA ALA A 469 -14.06 6.99 -14.95
C ALA A 469 -12.90 7.09 -15.96
N LEU A 470 -12.92 8.10 -16.80
CA LEU A 470 -11.83 8.43 -17.72
C LEU A 470 -11.33 9.82 -17.41
N GLN A 471 -10.02 9.97 -17.26
CA GLN A 471 -9.36 11.24 -17.03
C GLN A 471 -8.27 11.44 -18.08
N SER A 472 -8.22 12.59 -18.70
CA SER A 472 -7.21 12.92 -19.70
C SER A 472 -6.64 14.31 -19.47
N VAL A 473 -5.33 14.46 -19.72
CA VAL A 473 -4.63 15.74 -19.69
C VAL A 473 -3.65 15.79 -20.85
N PHE A 474 -3.74 16.84 -21.62
CA PHE A 474 -2.81 17.17 -22.70
C PHE A 474 -2.13 18.48 -22.37
N THR A 475 -0.80 18.49 -22.32
CA THR A 475 -0.01 19.72 -22.04
C THR A 475 1.03 19.89 -23.14
N VAL A 476 1.08 21.08 -23.73
CA VAL A 476 2.13 21.49 -24.65
C VAL A 476 2.99 22.53 -23.95
N ASN A 477 4.28 22.27 -23.82
CA ASN A 477 5.26 23.18 -23.27
C ASN A 477 6.18 23.68 -24.39
N GLN A 478 6.33 24.98 -24.54
CA GLN A 478 7.16 25.62 -25.55
C GLN A 478 8.22 26.49 -24.87
N LYS A 479 9.51 26.19 -25.10
CA LYS A 479 10.61 27.08 -24.74
C LYS A 479 10.69 28.23 -25.73
N LEU A 480 10.77 29.45 -25.25
CA LEU A 480 10.81 30.69 -26.01
C LEU A 480 12.16 31.40 -25.82
N ASP A 481 13.25 30.62 -25.67
CA ASP A 481 14.60 31.15 -25.49
C ASP A 481 15.06 32.05 -26.65
N PHE A 482 14.42 31.96 -27.80
CA PHE A 482 14.64 32.84 -28.96
C PHE A 482 14.10 34.25 -28.75
N ILE A 483 13.17 34.48 -27.78
CA ILE A 483 12.68 35.80 -27.38
C ILE A 483 13.50 36.29 -26.20
N THR A 484 13.55 35.49 -25.13
CA THR A 484 14.28 35.77 -23.91
C THR A 484 14.75 34.48 -23.28
N LYS A 485 16.02 34.34 -22.92
CA LYS A 485 16.60 33.16 -22.31
C LYS A 485 15.85 32.78 -21.01
N GLY A 486 15.40 31.53 -20.94
CA GLY A 486 14.62 30.98 -19.81
C GLY A 486 13.11 31.23 -19.90
N LEU A 487 12.63 31.98 -20.91
CA LEU A 487 11.19 32.16 -21.14
C LEU A 487 10.58 30.85 -21.65
N SER A 488 9.42 30.47 -21.11
CA SER A 488 8.62 29.37 -21.61
C SER A 488 7.14 29.67 -21.47
N ALA A 489 6.33 29.03 -22.34
CA ALA A 489 4.88 29.06 -22.26
C ALA A 489 4.34 27.63 -22.29
N TYR A 490 3.21 27.39 -21.63
CA TYR A 490 2.50 26.14 -21.75
C TYR A 490 1.00 26.33 -21.93
N ALA A 491 0.38 25.39 -22.61
CA ALA A 491 -1.06 25.27 -22.73
C ALA A 491 -1.46 23.87 -22.23
N ARG A 492 -2.54 23.80 -21.46
CA ARG A 492 -3.06 22.54 -20.92
C ARG A 492 -4.54 22.44 -21.17
N PHE A 493 -4.95 21.25 -21.64
CA PHE A 493 -6.34 20.85 -21.81
C PHE A 493 -6.60 19.58 -21.01
N SER A 494 -7.71 19.51 -20.28
CA SER A 494 -8.14 18.31 -19.57
C SER A 494 -9.60 18.01 -19.86
N PHE A 495 -9.90 16.71 -19.93
CA PHE A 495 -11.26 16.21 -20.10
C PHE A 495 -11.44 15.00 -19.20
N ASP A 496 -12.50 15.03 -18.38
CA ASP A 496 -12.88 13.96 -17.47
C ASP A 496 -14.31 13.49 -17.78
N SER A 497 -14.53 12.19 -17.71
CA SER A 497 -15.84 11.58 -17.85
C SER A 497 -16.06 10.58 -16.72
N TYR A 498 -17.23 10.66 -16.10
CA TYR A 498 -17.66 9.77 -15.04
C TYR A 498 -19.06 9.28 -15.35
N SER A 499 -19.30 8.00 -15.16
CA SER A 499 -20.61 7.38 -15.35
C SER A 499 -20.89 6.37 -14.26
N GLU A 500 -22.18 6.10 -14.01
CA GLU A 500 -22.62 5.06 -13.08
C GLU A 500 -23.78 4.30 -13.68
N PHE A 501 -23.70 2.98 -13.63
CA PHE A 501 -24.73 2.06 -14.10
C PHE A 501 -25.11 1.15 -12.96
N ASN A 502 -26.40 1.08 -12.63
CA ASN A 502 -26.95 0.24 -11.58
C ASN A 502 -27.95 -0.75 -12.21
N ASN A 503 -27.83 -2.03 -11.85
CA ASN A 503 -28.73 -3.10 -12.27
C ASN A 503 -29.33 -3.81 -11.05
#